data_b2e19928f942e7af5ac45f17a48e7bac
#
_entry.id   b2e19928f942e7af5ac45f17a48e7bac
#
_cell.length_a   1.000
_cell.length_b   1.000
_cell.length_c   1.000
_cell.angle_alpha   90.00
_cell.angle_beta   90.00
_cell.angle_gamma   90.00
#
_symmetry.space_group_name_H-M   'P 1'
#
loop_
_entity.id
_entity.type
_entity.pdbx_description
1 polymer ?
#
loop_
_entity_poly.entity_id
_entity_poly.type
_entity_poly.pdbx_seq_one_letter_code
_entity_poly.pdbx_strand_id
1 'polypeptide(L)'
;MASNRKAAIKPRQQRRAVVAPRPPRIPLTRRDKQAGQWFAKLVALQARLRGPNGCPWDHEQTHQSLRKFLIEETYEVLDAMESADDPRKFASELGDLLLQVVFHSILAEETGAFTISDVIESILTKMVRRHPHVFGDAKAKDSAAVLKNWEQIKAEERAESNGKGGKKKGAREAAANAESILAGVPRSLPGVLEAYQLTRRAAHIGFDWDNLEGIFDKLEEEKREIVASLRASDREGLVGARHVEDPPGRTVPASALERTAPAATLPRNPAASAHLEEEVGDLLFAAVNVARFLGADPEIALKKANRKFQTRFQWMESAAAAEGHRLAELPRPRMEELWDLSKSQEPARKAANAK
;
A
#
# COMPACT_ATOMS: atom_id res chain seq x y z
N MET A 1 -6.56 12.92 59.28
CA MET A 1 -5.91 11.63 59.05
C MET A 1 -6.70 10.88 57.99
N ALA A 2 -6.30 10.96 56.73
CA ALA A 2 -6.98 10.27 55.64
C ALA A 2 -6.04 9.17 55.12
N SER A 3 -6.46 7.92 55.29
CA SER A 3 -5.73 6.72 54.96
C SER A 3 -5.74 6.47 53.43
N ASN A 4 -4.60 6.56 52.82
CA ASN A 4 -4.37 6.33 51.40
C ASN A 4 -4.19 4.82 51.16
N ARG A 5 -5.25 4.08 50.80
CA ARG A 5 -5.16 2.67 50.40
C ARG A 5 -4.72 2.56 48.96
N LYS A 6 -3.44 2.25 48.75
CA LYS A 6 -2.91 1.81 47.46
C LYS A 6 -3.60 0.49 47.06
N ALA A 7 -4.38 0.53 45.99
CA ALA A 7 -4.94 -0.69 45.40
C ALA A 7 -3.82 -1.49 44.74
N ALA A 8 -3.54 -2.68 45.24
CA ALA A 8 -2.60 -3.62 44.66
C ALA A 8 -3.16 -4.18 43.35
N ILE A 9 -2.46 -3.91 42.22
CA ILE A 9 -2.76 -4.50 40.93
C ILE A 9 -2.45 -5.99 41.00
N LYS A 10 -3.48 -6.82 40.87
CA LYS A 10 -3.29 -8.27 40.78
C LYS A 10 -2.55 -8.65 39.49
N PRO A 11 -1.51 -9.51 39.54
CA PRO A 11 -0.86 -9.98 38.34
C PRO A 11 -1.83 -10.72 37.45
N ARG A 12 -1.95 -10.29 36.20
CA ARG A 12 -2.78 -10.89 35.14
C ARG A 12 -2.24 -12.29 34.87
N GLN A 13 -3.07 -13.33 35.08
CA GLN A 13 -2.71 -14.71 34.77
C GLN A 13 -2.16 -14.82 33.34
N GLN A 14 -0.93 -15.26 33.23
CA GLN A 14 -0.28 -15.59 31.96
C GLN A 14 -1.17 -16.63 31.23
N ARG A 15 -1.77 -16.21 30.10
CA ARG A 15 -2.43 -17.15 29.20
C ARG A 15 -1.34 -18.08 28.67
N ARG A 16 -1.42 -19.36 28.96
CA ARG A 16 -0.58 -20.39 28.34
C ARG A 16 -0.71 -20.24 26.83
N ALA A 17 0.40 -19.83 26.19
CA ALA A 17 0.53 -19.84 24.74
C ALA A 17 0.27 -21.26 24.25
N VAL A 18 -0.64 -21.41 23.30
CA VAL A 18 -0.82 -22.67 22.58
C VAL A 18 0.47 -22.87 21.79
N VAL A 19 1.29 -23.83 22.20
CA VAL A 19 2.55 -24.17 21.55
C VAL A 19 2.20 -24.60 20.12
N ALA A 20 2.52 -23.76 19.15
CA ALA A 20 2.48 -24.13 17.74
C ALA A 20 3.43 -25.32 17.48
N PRO A 21 3.13 -26.24 16.56
CA PRO A 21 4.03 -27.31 16.23
C PRO A 21 5.38 -26.72 15.83
N ARG A 22 6.47 -27.22 16.44
CA ARG A 22 7.82 -26.75 16.15
C ARG A 22 8.09 -26.88 14.65
N PRO A 23 8.62 -25.82 14.01
CA PRO A 23 8.98 -25.89 12.62
C PRO A 23 10.01 -27.01 12.40
N PRO A 24 10.00 -27.67 11.21
CA PRO A 24 10.97 -28.71 10.90
C PRO A 24 12.38 -28.16 11.01
N ARG A 25 13.34 -29.00 11.36
CA ARG A 25 14.74 -28.62 11.44
C ARG A 25 15.25 -28.31 10.03
N ILE A 26 15.44 -27.02 9.75
CA ILE A 26 16.12 -26.55 8.54
C ILE A 26 17.62 -26.51 8.85
N PRO A 27 18.46 -27.29 8.15
CA PRO A 27 19.92 -27.27 8.40
C PRO A 27 20.48 -25.90 8.00
N LEU A 28 21.25 -25.30 8.93
CA LEU A 28 21.84 -23.97 8.71
C LEU A 28 23.26 -24.10 8.19
N THR A 29 23.56 -23.41 7.09
CA THR A 29 24.91 -23.23 6.55
C THR A 29 25.73 -22.25 7.40
N ARG A 30 27.04 -22.16 7.11
CA ARG A 30 27.90 -21.13 7.74
C ARG A 30 27.41 -19.69 7.43
N ARG A 31 26.95 -19.47 6.21
CA ARG A 31 26.39 -18.19 5.74
C ARG A 31 25.13 -17.81 6.55
N ASP A 32 24.22 -18.76 6.75
CA ASP A 32 22.98 -18.53 7.49
C ASP A 32 23.25 -18.16 8.95
N LYS A 33 24.22 -18.85 9.57
CA LYS A 33 24.65 -18.54 10.96
C LYS A 33 25.25 -17.14 11.06
N GLN A 34 26.05 -16.73 10.06
CA GLN A 34 26.61 -15.38 10.01
C GLN A 34 25.53 -14.31 9.84
N ALA A 35 24.55 -14.52 8.95
CA ALA A 35 23.41 -13.63 8.79
C ALA A 35 22.60 -13.50 10.09
N GLY A 36 22.35 -14.62 10.78
CA GLY A 36 21.71 -14.63 12.09
C GLY A 36 22.47 -13.82 13.16
N GLN A 37 23.80 -13.85 13.15
CA GLN A 37 24.62 -13.03 14.06
C GLN A 37 24.49 -11.53 13.78
N TRP A 38 24.44 -11.12 12.51
CA TRP A 38 24.20 -9.73 12.15
C TRP A 38 22.81 -9.27 12.53
N PHE A 39 21.80 -10.10 12.30
CA PHE A 39 20.44 -9.82 12.72
C PHE A 39 20.32 -9.66 14.24
N ALA A 40 20.94 -10.54 15.03
CA ALA A 40 20.98 -10.43 16.48
C ALA A 40 21.64 -9.12 16.95
N LYS A 41 22.69 -8.65 16.25
CA LYS A 41 23.32 -7.34 16.54
C LYS A 41 22.37 -6.18 16.24
N LEU A 42 21.59 -6.24 15.16
CA LEU A 42 20.57 -5.22 14.83
C LEU A 42 19.50 -5.14 15.92
N VAL A 43 19.01 -6.29 16.38
CA VAL A 43 18.03 -6.35 17.49
C VAL A 43 18.61 -5.75 18.77
N ALA A 44 19.85 -6.13 19.13
CA ALA A 44 20.54 -5.60 20.30
C ALA A 44 20.82 -4.10 20.20
N LEU A 45 21.16 -3.58 19.00
CA LEU A 45 21.32 -2.17 18.73
C LEU A 45 20.02 -1.41 19.03
N GLN A 46 18.90 -1.84 18.46
CA GLN A 46 17.61 -1.16 18.64
C GLN A 46 17.14 -1.23 20.10
N ALA A 47 17.33 -2.36 20.77
CA ALA A 47 17.06 -2.49 22.21
C ALA A 47 17.95 -1.52 23.04
N ARG A 48 19.20 -1.30 22.64
CA ARG A 48 20.10 -0.33 23.29
C ARG A 48 19.67 1.10 23.07
N LEU A 49 19.19 1.45 21.85
CA LEU A 49 18.70 2.79 21.53
C LEU A 49 17.45 3.15 22.35
N ARG A 50 16.62 2.17 22.69
CA ARG A 50 15.45 2.34 23.54
C ARG A 50 15.70 2.05 25.03
N GLY A 51 16.87 1.55 25.37
CA GLY A 51 17.24 1.23 26.75
C GLY A 51 17.64 2.46 27.58
N PRO A 52 17.90 2.31 28.88
CA PRO A 52 18.39 3.39 29.74
C PRO A 52 19.61 4.08 29.13
N ASN A 53 19.59 5.41 29.09
CA ASN A 53 20.61 6.24 28.41
C ASN A 53 20.70 5.97 26.88
N GLY A 54 19.61 5.56 26.26
CA GLY A 54 19.48 5.40 24.81
C GLY A 54 19.20 6.73 24.09
N CYS A 55 18.64 6.65 22.90
CA CYS A 55 18.31 7.82 22.09
C CYS A 55 16.96 8.43 22.55
N PRO A 56 16.90 9.71 22.90
CA PRO A 56 15.65 10.36 23.29
C PRO A 56 14.55 10.26 22.22
N TRP A 57 14.93 10.41 20.95
CA TRP A 57 14.00 10.31 19.84
C TRP A 57 13.40 8.90 19.72
N ASP A 58 14.21 7.84 19.83
CA ASP A 58 13.74 6.46 19.81
C ASP A 58 12.76 6.18 20.97
N HIS A 59 13.01 6.75 22.16
CA HIS A 59 12.14 6.61 23.32
C HIS A 59 10.73 7.20 23.12
N GLU A 60 10.60 8.27 22.37
CA GLU A 60 9.32 8.93 22.09
C GLU A 60 8.47 8.16 21.06
N GLN A 61 9.08 7.24 20.31
CA GLN A 61 8.37 6.53 19.24
C GLN A 61 7.35 5.53 19.78
N THR A 62 6.25 5.44 19.05
CA THR A 62 5.14 4.51 19.25
C THR A 62 4.84 3.77 17.95
N HIS A 63 4.02 2.71 18.01
CA HIS A 63 3.53 2.06 16.80
C HIS A 63 2.85 3.04 15.84
N GLN A 64 2.15 4.05 16.36
CA GLN A 64 1.45 5.06 15.55
C GLN A 64 2.41 6.05 14.91
N SER A 65 3.40 6.56 15.66
CA SER A 65 4.35 7.54 15.12
C SER A 65 5.24 6.95 14.04
N LEU A 66 5.54 5.64 14.13
CA LEU A 66 6.36 4.91 13.15
C LEU A 66 5.61 4.51 11.87
N ARG A 67 4.27 4.63 11.82
CA ARG A 67 3.50 4.24 10.63
C ARG A 67 3.95 4.93 9.35
N LYS A 68 4.25 6.22 9.44
CA LYS A 68 4.72 7.00 8.29
C LYS A 68 6.04 6.47 7.74
N PHE A 69 7.00 6.18 8.62
CA PHE A 69 8.30 5.65 8.22
C PHE A 69 8.18 4.26 7.60
N LEU A 70 7.35 3.37 8.14
CA LEU A 70 7.11 2.06 7.53
C LEU A 70 6.57 2.17 6.09
N ILE A 71 5.72 3.17 5.81
CA ILE A 71 5.21 3.44 4.47
C ILE A 71 6.34 4.02 3.59
N GLU A 72 7.09 5.00 4.10
CA GLU A 72 8.23 5.62 3.42
C GLU A 72 9.25 4.55 2.99
N GLU A 73 9.77 3.75 3.93
CA GLU A 73 10.73 2.69 3.64
C GLU A 73 10.18 1.65 2.64
N THR A 74 8.89 1.33 2.73
CA THR A 74 8.27 0.41 1.76
C THR A 74 8.33 0.99 0.35
N TYR A 75 8.07 2.27 0.17
CA TYR A 75 8.13 2.91 -1.14
C TYR A 75 9.56 3.14 -1.61
N GLU A 76 10.51 3.40 -0.73
CA GLU A 76 11.94 3.53 -1.07
C GLU A 76 12.51 2.19 -1.55
N VAL A 77 12.11 1.08 -0.93
CA VAL A 77 12.41 -0.27 -1.43
C VAL A 77 11.85 -0.48 -2.84
N LEU A 78 10.58 -0.10 -3.11
CA LEU A 78 9.99 -0.21 -4.43
C LEU A 78 10.73 0.65 -5.46
N ASP A 79 11.13 1.86 -5.07
CA ASP A 79 11.89 2.77 -5.92
C ASP A 79 13.30 2.23 -6.23
N ALA A 80 13.96 1.63 -5.24
CA ALA A 80 15.26 1.00 -5.43
C ALA A 80 15.19 -0.26 -6.31
N MET A 81 14.10 -1.04 -6.24
CA MET A 81 13.87 -2.20 -7.13
C MET A 81 13.80 -1.81 -8.62
N GLU A 82 13.26 -0.62 -8.93
CA GLU A 82 13.16 -0.15 -10.31
C GLU A 82 14.47 0.47 -10.82
N SER A 83 15.36 0.87 -9.91
CA SER A 83 16.71 1.38 -10.21
C SER A 83 17.67 0.18 -10.22
N ALA A 84 17.59 -0.66 -11.27
CA ALA A 84 18.37 -1.92 -11.37
C ALA A 84 19.90 -1.74 -11.29
N ASP A 85 20.39 -0.51 -11.38
CA ASP A 85 21.81 -0.20 -11.55
C ASP A 85 22.56 0.00 -10.21
N ASP A 86 21.86 0.05 -9.06
CA ASP A 86 22.50 0.20 -7.74
C ASP A 86 22.04 -0.86 -6.72
N PRO A 87 22.65 -2.06 -6.74
CA PRO A 87 22.36 -3.11 -5.76
C PRO A 87 22.66 -2.70 -4.30
N ARG A 88 23.55 -1.72 -4.08
CA ARG A 88 23.91 -1.27 -2.73
C ARG A 88 22.79 -0.40 -2.16
N LYS A 89 22.24 0.49 -2.97
CA LYS A 89 21.06 1.26 -2.60
C LYS A 89 19.89 0.34 -2.24
N PHE A 90 19.58 -0.63 -3.09
CA PHE A 90 18.51 -1.59 -2.82
C PHE A 90 18.74 -2.38 -1.51
N ALA A 91 19.98 -2.78 -1.23
CA ALA A 91 20.32 -3.45 0.04
C ALA A 91 20.17 -2.51 1.25
N SER A 92 20.45 -1.20 1.09
CA SER A 92 20.22 -0.19 2.13
C SER A 92 18.75 -0.07 2.48
N GLU A 93 17.90 0.18 1.50
CA GLU A 93 16.45 0.35 1.71
C GLU A 93 15.79 -0.90 2.31
N LEU A 94 16.23 -2.11 1.91
CA LEU A 94 15.81 -3.35 2.58
C LEU A 94 16.26 -3.41 4.04
N GLY A 95 17.41 -2.82 4.38
CA GLY A 95 17.91 -2.69 5.74
C GLY A 95 17.01 -1.78 6.57
N ASP A 96 16.59 -0.64 6.02
CA ASP A 96 15.73 0.33 6.69
C ASP A 96 14.33 -0.24 6.91
N LEU A 97 13.77 -0.95 5.93
CA LEU A 97 12.51 -1.70 6.11
C LEU A 97 12.65 -2.79 7.19
N LEU A 98 13.77 -3.51 7.24
CA LEU A 98 14.04 -4.51 8.28
C LEU A 98 14.13 -3.86 9.67
N LEU A 99 14.72 -2.66 9.77
CA LEU A 99 14.78 -1.88 11.01
C LEU A 99 13.36 -1.56 11.51
N GLN A 100 12.41 -1.20 10.65
CA GLN A 100 11.02 -0.96 11.05
C GLN A 100 10.40 -2.21 11.71
N VAL A 101 10.66 -3.40 11.16
CA VAL A 101 10.17 -4.66 11.76
C VAL A 101 10.75 -4.89 13.14
N VAL A 102 12.06 -4.67 13.31
CA VAL A 102 12.76 -4.81 14.60
C VAL A 102 12.25 -3.78 15.60
N PHE A 103 12.10 -2.52 15.19
CA PHE A 103 11.64 -1.43 16.06
C PHE A 103 10.23 -1.73 16.60
N HIS A 104 9.30 -2.09 15.74
CA HIS A 104 7.95 -2.46 16.15
C HIS A 104 7.95 -3.68 17.10
N SER A 105 8.88 -4.62 16.91
CA SER A 105 8.98 -5.79 17.79
C SER A 105 9.52 -5.42 19.18
N ILE A 106 10.46 -4.50 19.28
CA ILE A 106 10.95 -3.98 20.57
C ILE A 106 9.83 -3.23 21.32
N LEU A 107 9.05 -2.38 20.62
CA LEU A 107 7.89 -1.72 21.22
C LEU A 107 6.86 -2.72 21.78
N ALA A 108 6.63 -3.82 21.06
CA ALA A 108 5.73 -4.86 21.51
C ALA A 108 6.27 -5.63 22.72
N GLU A 109 7.57 -5.88 22.75
CA GLU A 109 8.26 -6.54 23.86
C GLU A 109 8.21 -5.70 25.15
N GLU A 110 8.37 -4.38 25.06
CA GLU A 110 8.24 -3.44 26.20
C GLU A 110 6.85 -3.55 26.88
N THR A 111 5.81 -3.85 26.12
CA THR A 111 4.44 -4.06 26.62
C THR A 111 4.14 -5.51 26.99
N GLY A 112 5.09 -6.43 26.76
CA GLY A 112 4.91 -7.87 26.97
C GLY A 112 3.93 -8.52 26.00
N ALA A 113 3.72 -7.92 24.82
CA ALA A 113 2.79 -8.42 23.80
C ALA A 113 3.39 -9.58 22.99
N PHE A 114 4.55 -9.37 22.39
CA PHE A 114 5.33 -10.37 21.67
C PHE A 114 6.77 -9.87 21.47
N THR A 115 7.66 -10.77 21.04
CA THR A 115 9.07 -10.51 20.75
C THR A 115 9.38 -10.65 19.26
N ILE A 116 10.55 -10.21 18.84
CA ILE A 116 11.04 -10.46 17.47
C ILE A 116 11.14 -11.97 17.15
N SER A 117 11.42 -12.80 18.15
CA SER A 117 11.45 -14.26 17.99
C SER A 117 10.06 -14.81 17.63
N ASP A 118 9.01 -14.30 18.25
CA ASP A 118 7.61 -14.68 17.93
C ASP A 118 7.26 -14.30 16.49
N VAL A 119 7.70 -13.14 16.01
CA VAL A 119 7.51 -12.69 14.63
C VAL A 119 8.18 -13.66 13.65
N ILE A 120 9.45 -14.01 13.90
CA ILE A 120 10.23 -14.91 13.05
C ILE A 120 9.65 -16.33 13.08
N GLU A 121 9.32 -16.86 14.26
CA GLU A 121 8.72 -18.19 14.40
C GLU A 121 7.37 -18.27 13.68
N SER A 122 6.56 -17.23 13.80
CA SER A 122 5.26 -17.14 13.13
C SER A 122 5.40 -17.23 11.61
N ILE A 123 6.29 -16.42 11.00
CA ILE A 123 6.46 -16.46 9.55
C ILE A 123 7.11 -17.77 9.07
N LEU A 124 8.10 -18.27 9.81
CA LEU A 124 8.77 -19.54 9.49
C LEU A 124 7.76 -20.70 9.47
N THR A 125 6.98 -20.85 10.53
CA THR A 125 5.94 -21.88 10.65
C THR A 125 4.92 -21.78 9.53
N LYS A 126 4.49 -20.56 9.22
CA LYS A 126 3.54 -20.28 8.14
C LYS A 126 4.11 -20.67 6.76
N MET A 127 5.37 -20.33 6.49
CA MET A 127 6.01 -20.66 5.21
C MET A 127 6.21 -22.18 5.04
N VAL A 128 6.65 -22.88 6.08
CA VAL A 128 6.77 -24.34 6.04
C VAL A 128 5.41 -25.01 5.81
N ARG A 129 4.36 -24.60 6.52
CA ARG A 129 3.00 -25.13 6.36
C ARG A 129 2.45 -24.90 4.94
N ARG A 130 2.73 -23.74 4.33
CA ARG A 130 2.23 -23.37 3.00
C ARG A 130 3.04 -23.95 1.83
N HIS A 131 4.14 -24.65 2.14
CA HIS A 131 4.98 -25.31 1.13
C HIS A 131 5.09 -26.81 1.40
N PRO A 132 3.96 -27.56 1.46
CA PRO A 132 3.99 -29.00 1.72
C PRO A 132 4.65 -29.81 0.61
N HIS A 133 4.82 -29.22 -0.56
CA HIS A 133 5.56 -29.80 -1.69
C HIS A 133 7.09 -29.68 -1.53
N VAL A 134 7.58 -28.90 -0.56
CA VAL A 134 9.02 -28.75 -0.23
C VAL A 134 9.36 -29.42 1.10
N PHE A 135 8.47 -29.30 2.10
CA PHE A 135 8.71 -29.74 3.47
C PHE A 135 7.86 -30.93 3.90
N GLY A 136 7.02 -31.48 3.00
CA GLY A 136 6.14 -32.63 3.22
C GLY A 136 6.06 -33.51 1.98
N ASP A 137 5.00 -34.31 1.89
CA ASP A 137 4.83 -35.35 0.84
C ASP A 137 3.95 -34.89 -0.34
N ALA A 138 3.42 -33.67 -0.30
CA ALA A 138 2.57 -33.15 -1.39
C ALA A 138 3.40 -32.92 -2.66
N LYS A 139 2.77 -33.15 -3.83
CA LYS A 139 3.40 -32.90 -5.13
C LYS A 139 2.72 -31.70 -5.78
N ALA A 140 3.48 -30.77 -6.31
CA ALA A 140 3.01 -29.71 -7.17
C ALA A 140 3.69 -29.82 -8.54
N LYS A 141 2.89 -29.83 -9.62
CA LYS A 141 3.39 -30.00 -10.99
C LYS A 141 3.93 -28.69 -11.57
N ASP A 142 3.36 -27.58 -11.16
CA ASP A 142 3.66 -26.24 -11.67
C ASP A 142 3.32 -25.16 -10.63
N SER A 143 3.63 -23.90 -10.94
CA SER A 143 3.36 -22.74 -10.09
C SER A 143 1.86 -22.50 -9.85
N ALA A 144 1.00 -22.84 -10.81
CA ALA A 144 -0.44 -22.68 -10.66
C ALA A 144 -1.00 -23.64 -9.60
N ALA A 145 -0.52 -24.91 -9.59
CA ALA A 145 -0.86 -25.89 -8.57
C ALA A 145 -0.37 -25.45 -7.18
N VAL A 146 0.83 -24.85 -7.09
CA VAL A 146 1.35 -24.26 -5.84
C VAL A 146 0.44 -23.15 -5.33
N LEU A 147 0.06 -22.21 -6.19
CA LEU A 147 -0.81 -21.09 -5.82
C LEU A 147 -2.19 -21.55 -5.34
N LYS A 148 -2.79 -22.53 -6.03
CA LYS A 148 -4.07 -23.11 -5.64
C LYS A 148 -4.00 -23.76 -4.26
N ASN A 149 -2.97 -24.57 -4.01
CA ASN A 149 -2.75 -25.21 -2.71
C ASN A 149 -2.53 -24.15 -1.61
N TRP A 150 -1.79 -23.09 -1.92
CA TRP A 150 -1.51 -22.02 -1.00
C TRP A 150 -2.78 -21.27 -0.56
N GLU A 151 -3.67 -20.93 -1.50
CA GLU A 151 -4.94 -20.28 -1.17
C GLU A 151 -5.86 -21.21 -0.36
N GLN A 152 -5.88 -22.51 -0.66
CA GLN A 152 -6.62 -23.49 0.14
C GLN A 152 -6.09 -23.52 1.59
N ILE A 153 -4.78 -23.65 1.79
CA ILE A 153 -4.16 -23.67 3.13
C ILE A 153 -4.44 -22.36 3.88
N LYS A 154 -4.40 -21.21 3.21
CA LYS A 154 -4.77 -19.91 3.81
C LYS A 154 -6.24 -19.83 4.22
N ALA A 155 -7.14 -20.48 3.49
CA ALA A 155 -8.55 -20.57 3.87
C ALA A 155 -8.74 -21.45 5.11
N GLU A 156 -8.04 -22.58 5.20
CA GLU A 156 -8.03 -23.48 6.36
C GLU A 156 -7.46 -22.76 7.60
N GLU A 157 -6.34 -22.05 7.49
CA GLU A 157 -5.75 -21.24 8.56
C GLU A 157 -6.72 -20.20 9.12
N ARG A 158 -7.49 -19.55 8.25
CA ARG A 158 -8.54 -18.59 8.65
C ARG A 158 -9.66 -19.29 9.43
N ALA A 159 -10.15 -20.42 8.94
CA ALA A 159 -11.17 -21.19 9.61
C ALA A 159 -10.72 -21.68 11.00
N GLU A 160 -9.47 -22.15 11.13
CA GLU A 160 -8.88 -22.57 12.42
C GLU A 160 -8.73 -21.42 13.41
N SER A 161 -8.34 -20.21 12.95
CA SER A 161 -8.18 -19.02 13.80
C SER A 161 -9.52 -18.54 14.37
N ASN A 162 -10.58 -18.61 13.57
CA ASN A 162 -11.94 -18.23 13.97
C ASN A 162 -12.58 -19.25 14.92
N GLY A 163 -12.29 -20.55 14.77
CA GLY A 163 -12.78 -21.62 15.65
C GLY A 163 -12.22 -21.58 17.08
N LYS A 164 -11.05 -20.96 17.29
CA LYS A 164 -10.39 -20.92 18.63
C LYS A 164 -10.83 -19.74 19.52
N GLY A 165 -11.58 -18.76 18.99
CA GLY A 165 -12.03 -17.57 19.73
C GLY A 165 -13.46 -17.60 20.26
N GLY A 166 -14.29 -18.55 19.86
CA GLY A 166 -15.72 -18.58 20.16
C GLY A 166 -16.14 -19.67 21.13
N LYS A 167 -16.58 -19.31 22.35
CA LYS A 167 -17.50 -20.14 23.14
C LYS A 167 -18.73 -20.43 22.29
N LYS A 168 -19.17 -21.70 22.28
CA LYS A 168 -20.37 -22.22 21.59
C LYS A 168 -21.55 -21.25 21.64
N LYS A 169 -21.72 -20.44 20.63
CA LYS A 169 -22.99 -19.78 20.28
C LYS A 169 -23.78 -20.72 19.39
N GLY A 170 -25.11 -20.75 19.57
CA GLY A 170 -25.97 -21.75 18.96
C GLY A 170 -25.90 -21.78 17.43
N ALA A 171 -26.17 -22.94 16.83
CA ALA A 171 -26.06 -23.24 15.39
C ALA A 171 -26.80 -22.25 14.46
N ARG A 172 -27.77 -21.49 14.95
CA ARG A 172 -28.48 -20.44 14.17
C ARG A 172 -27.70 -19.13 14.03
N GLU A 173 -26.85 -18.78 15.02
CA GLU A 173 -25.95 -17.61 14.96
C GLU A 173 -24.67 -17.91 14.15
N ALA A 174 -24.25 -19.16 14.05
CA ALA A 174 -23.12 -19.58 13.23
C ALA A 174 -23.39 -19.42 11.72
N ALA A 175 -24.63 -19.59 11.29
CA ALA A 175 -25.04 -19.36 9.89
C ALA A 175 -25.13 -17.86 9.51
N ALA A 176 -25.40 -16.98 10.49
CA ALA A 176 -25.43 -15.52 10.28
C ALA A 176 -24.04 -14.87 10.35
N ASN A 177 -23.04 -15.58 10.89
CA ASN A 177 -21.65 -15.15 11.01
C ASN A 177 -20.70 -15.93 10.07
N ALA A 178 -21.19 -16.42 8.92
CA ALA A 178 -20.32 -16.86 7.86
C ALA A 178 -19.45 -15.66 7.45
N GLU A 179 -18.20 -15.69 7.87
CA GLU A 179 -17.28 -14.57 7.61
C GLU A 179 -17.15 -14.38 6.11
N SER A 180 -17.46 -13.18 5.64
CA SER A 180 -17.36 -12.84 4.22
C SER A 180 -16.00 -13.27 3.66
N ILE A 181 -15.96 -13.79 2.45
CA ILE A 181 -14.71 -14.09 1.72
C ILE A 181 -13.81 -12.85 1.59
N LEU A 182 -14.41 -11.67 1.67
CA LEU A 182 -13.72 -10.39 1.66
C LEU A 182 -13.14 -10.02 3.04
N ALA A 183 -13.53 -10.73 4.09
CA ALA A 183 -12.98 -10.52 5.42
C ALA A 183 -11.46 -10.74 5.44
N GLY A 184 -10.75 -9.90 6.22
CA GLY A 184 -9.29 -9.95 6.30
C GLY A 184 -8.56 -9.22 5.15
N VAL A 185 -9.26 -8.40 4.33
CA VAL A 185 -8.63 -7.30 3.59
C VAL A 185 -8.47 -6.14 4.57
N PRO A 186 -7.24 -5.68 4.85
CA PRO A 186 -7.05 -4.60 5.80
C PRO A 186 -7.62 -3.28 5.25
N ARG A 187 -8.53 -2.65 5.99
CA ARG A 187 -9.07 -1.32 5.65
C ARG A 187 -8.04 -0.18 5.72
N SER A 188 -6.84 -0.47 6.23
CA SER A 188 -5.71 0.46 6.31
C SER A 188 -4.86 0.47 5.03
N LEU A 189 -5.18 -0.36 4.05
CA LEU A 189 -4.50 -0.32 2.76
C LEU A 189 -4.84 0.98 2.01
N PRO A 190 -3.92 1.49 1.17
CA PRO A 190 -4.27 2.48 0.16
C PRO A 190 -5.46 1.99 -0.69
N GLY A 191 -6.39 2.89 -1.04
CA GLY A 191 -7.65 2.52 -1.70
C GLY A 191 -7.46 1.70 -2.98
N VAL A 192 -6.41 1.98 -3.76
CA VAL A 192 -6.05 1.22 -4.97
C VAL A 192 -5.71 -0.23 -4.64
N LEU A 193 -4.90 -0.45 -3.59
CA LEU A 193 -4.52 -1.80 -3.14
C LEU A 193 -5.69 -2.53 -2.47
N GLU A 194 -6.53 -1.81 -1.72
CA GLU A 194 -7.74 -2.38 -1.11
C GLU A 194 -8.70 -2.88 -2.21
N ALA A 195 -9.01 -2.05 -3.20
CA ALA A 195 -9.85 -2.42 -4.34
C ALA A 195 -9.29 -3.63 -5.10
N TYR A 196 -7.97 -3.65 -5.36
CA TYR A 196 -7.30 -4.79 -5.98
C TYR A 196 -7.47 -6.08 -5.18
N GLN A 197 -7.30 -6.03 -3.86
CA GLN A 197 -7.43 -7.21 -3.01
C GLN A 197 -8.89 -7.69 -2.90
N LEU A 198 -9.85 -6.77 -2.83
CA LEU A 198 -11.28 -7.09 -2.79
C LEU A 198 -11.70 -7.79 -4.09
N THR A 199 -11.41 -7.20 -5.22
CA THR A 199 -11.78 -7.73 -6.54
C THR A 199 -11.08 -9.03 -6.89
N ARG A 200 -9.80 -9.19 -6.50
CA ARG A 200 -9.07 -10.44 -6.64
C ARG A 200 -9.71 -11.58 -5.84
N ARG A 201 -10.21 -11.32 -4.63
CA ARG A 201 -10.91 -12.33 -3.83
C ARG A 201 -12.26 -12.69 -4.41
N ALA A 202 -13.01 -11.71 -4.93
CA ALA A 202 -14.27 -11.94 -5.60
C ALA A 202 -14.07 -12.83 -6.86
N ALA A 203 -13.07 -12.52 -7.67
CA ALA A 203 -12.72 -13.29 -8.86
C ALA A 203 -12.36 -14.75 -8.52
N HIS A 204 -11.74 -15.00 -7.37
CA HIS A 204 -11.34 -16.36 -6.96
C HIS A 204 -12.52 -17.31 -6.74
N ILE A 205 -13.70 -16.81 -6.45
CA ILE A 205 -14.94 -17.62 -6.33
C ILE A 205 -15.79 -17.59 -7.59
N GLY A 206 -15.26 -17.06 -8.70
CA GLY A 206 -15.97 -16.95 -9.97
C GLY A 206 -16.82 -15.69 -10.13
N PHE A 207 -16.78 -14.75 -9.19
CA PHE A 207 -17.40 -13.44 -9.36
C PHE A 207 -16.41 -12.50 -10.04
N ASP A 208 -16.32 -12.60 -11.34
CA ASP A 208 -15.42 -11.82 -12.19
C ASP A 208 -16.08 -11.49 -13.52
N TRP A 209 -15.48 -10.57 -14.26
CA TRP A 209 -15.87 -10.21 -15.61
C TRP A 209 -15.55 -11.34 -16.60
N ASP A 210 -16.42 -11.56 -17.59
CA ASP A 210 -16.20 -12.57 -18.63
C ASP A 210 -15.07 -12.17 -19.58
N ASN A 211 -14.90 -10.88 -19.82
CA ASN A 211 -13.90 -10.32 -20.73
C ASN A 211 -13.54 -8.87 -20.36
N LEU A 212 -12.53 -8.33 -21.02
CA LEU A 212 -12.04 -6.97 -20.83
C LEU A 212 -13.03 -5.90 -21.34
N GLU A 213 -13.78 -6.20 -22.40
CA GLU A 213 -14.78 -5.30 -22.96
C GLU A 213 -15.82 -4.91 -21.91
N GLY A 214 -16.33 -5.87 -21.14
CA GLY A 214 -17.31 -5.58 -20.08
C GLY A 214 -16.77 -4.61 -19.02
N ILE A 215 -15.46 -4.65 -18.73
CA ILE A 215 -14.85 -3.69 -17.80
C ILE A 215 -14.74 -2.30 -18.45
N PHE A 216 -14.43 -2.22 -19.74
CA PHE A 216 -14.40 -0.95 -20.46
C PHE A 216 -15.79 -0.35 -20.61
N ASP A 217 -16.82 -1.16 -20.88
CA ASP A 217 -18.21 -0.70 -20.89
C ASP A 217 -18.61 -0.09 -19.53
N LYS A 218 -18.18 -0.70 -18.43
CA LYS A 218 -18.40 -0.14 -17.08
C LYS A 218 -17.65 1.17 -16.86
N LEU A 219 -16.40 1.31 -17.32
CA LEU A 219 -15.69 2.59 -17.27
C LEU A 219 -16.40 3.71 -18.04
N GLU A 220 -16.98 3.39 -19.21
CA GLU A 220 -17.76 4.37 -19.98
C GLU A 220 -19.12 4.67 -19.33
N GLU A 221 -19.70 3.74 -18.57
CA GLU A 221 -20.88 3.94 -17.74
C GLU A 221 -20.57 4.93 -16.60
N GLU A 222 -19.55 4.66 -15.77
CA GLU A 222 -19.13 5.55 -14.68
C GLU A 222 -18.80 6.97 -15.16
N LYS A 223 -18.09 7.05 -16.27
CA LYS A 223 -17.81 8.35 -16.92
C LYS A 223 -19.09 9.09 -17.29
N ARG A 224 -20.12 8.40 -17.82
CA ARG A 224 -21.40 9.02 -18.17
C ARG A 224 -22.16 9.48 -16.92
N GLU A 225 -22.10 8.74 -15.82
CA GLU A 225 -22.72 9.07 -14.55
C GLU A 225 -22.08 10.31 -13.92
N ILE A 226 -20.76 10.41 -13.93
CA ILE A 226 -20.03 11.63 -13.53
C ILE A 226 -20.48 12.84 -14.36
N VAL A 227 -20.55 12.71 -15.69
CA VAL A 227 -20.97 13.81 -16.58
C VAL A 227 -22.44 14.19 -16.35
N ALA A 228 -23.31 13.22 -16.08
CA ALA A 228 -24.71 13.47 -15.77
C ALA A 228 -24.87 14.22 -14.43
N SER A 229 -24.13 13.80 -13.40
CA SER A 229 -24.11 14.45 -12.09
C SER A 229 -23.62 15.90 -12.15
N LEU A 230 -22.58 16.18 -12.94
CA LEU A 230 -22.08 17.53 -13.19
C LEU A 230 -23.14 18.40 -13.88
N ARG A 231 -23.80 17.90 -14.92
CA ARG A 231 -24.85 18.64 -15.66
C ARG A 231 -26.09 18.89 -14.80
N ALA A 232 -26.45 17.99 -13.91
CA ALA A 232 -27.54 18.19 -12.97
C ALA A 232 -27.20 19.32 -11.98
N SER A 233 -25.97 19.31 -11.46
CA SER A 233 -25.46 20.34 -10.54
C SER A 233 -25.35 21.72 -11.20
N ASP A 234 -24.98 21.78 -12.48
CA ASP A 234 -24.93 23.03 -13.25
C ASP A 234 -26.33 23.64 -13.44
N ARG A 235 -27.36 22.82 -13.71
CA ARG A 235 -28.76 23.27 -13.86
C ARG A 235 -29.33 23.84 -12.56
N GLU A 236 -28.88 23.35 -11.42
CA GLU A 236 -29.27 23.84 -10.11
C GLU A 236 -28.47 25.09 -9.66
N GLY A 237 -27.56 25.62 -10.50
CA GLY A 237 -26.69 26.75 -10.17
C GLY A 237 -25.68 26.47 -9.05
N LEU A 238 -25.42 25.19 -8.77
CA LEU A 238 -24.62 24.71 -7.65
C LEU A 238 -23.14 24.47 -8.00
N VAL A 239 -22.80 24.47 -9.29
CA VAL A 239 -21.43 24.34 -9.77
C VAL A 239 -20.93 25.71 -10.20
N GLY A 240 -19.97 26.23 -9.44
CA GLY A 240 -19.21 27.39 -9.85
C GLY A 240 -18.14 27.02 -10.88
N ALA A 241 -18.51 26.40 -11.98
CA ALA A 241 -17.64 26.20 -13.12
C ALA A 241 -17.46 27.56 -13.81
N ARG A 242 -16.56 28.38 -13.30
CA ARG A 242 -15.96 29.41 -14.12
C ARG A 242 -15.03 28.70 -15.10
N HIS A 243 -15.46 28.49 -16.33
CA HIS A 243 -14.57 28.61 -17.46
C HIS A 243 -14.00 30.03 -17.35
N VAL A 244 -12.85 30.16 -16.71
CA VAL A 244 -12.05 31.36 -16.83
C VAL A 244 -11.44 31.26 -18.21
N GLU A 245 -12.07 31.89 -19.20
CA GLU A 245 -11.35 32.35 -20.36
C GLU A 245 -10.35 33.39 -19.82
N ASP A 246 -9.09 32.99 -19.66
CA ASP A 246 -8.03 33.91 -19.31
C ASP A 246 -7.91 34.93 -20.43
N PRO A 247 -8.06 36.21 -20.12
CA PRO A 247 -7.80 37.25 -21.13
C PRO A 247 -6.31 37.20 -21.49
N PRO A 248 -5.96 37.33 -22.77
CA PRO A 248 -4.58 37.31 -23.21
C PRO A 248 -3.79 38.47 -22.57
N GLY A 249 -2.72 38.15 -21.84
CA GLY A 249 -1.75 39.13 -21.35
C GLY A 249 -1.54 39.26 -19.84
N ARG A 250 -2.04 38.36 -18.99
CA ARG A 250 -1.83 38.45 -17.55
C ARG A 250 -0.60 37.65 -17.12
N THR A 251 0.50 38.34 -16.83
CA THR A 251 1.63 37.79 -16.07
C THR A 251 1.18 37.45 -14.65
N VAL A 252 1.28 36.18 -14.25
CA VAL A 252 0.93 35.70 -12.91
C VAL A 252 2.11 35.98 -11.98
N PRO A 253 1.95 36.81 -10.91
CA PRO A 253 3.04 37.09 -9.97
C PRO A 253 3.41 35.81 -9.18
N ALA A 254 4.69 35.70 -8.79
CA ALA A 254 5.25 34.54 -8.08
C ALA A 254 4.51 34.16 -6.76
N SER A 255 3.76 35.09 -6.17
CA SER A 255 2.87 34.85 -5.01
C SER A 255 1.61 34.04 -5.34
N ALA A 256 1.36 33.73 -6.62
CA ALA A 256 0.24 32.91 -7.07
C ALA A 256 0.54 31.41 -7.13
N LEU A 257 1.77 30.99 -6.83
CA LEU A 257 2.16 29.57 -6.73
C LEU A 257 1.48 28.84 -5.56
N GLU A 258 0.94 29.55 -4.59
CA GLU A 258 0.09 29.00 -3.52
C GLU A 258 -1.40 28.88 -3.92
N ARG A 259 -1.80 29.42 -5.06
CA ARG A 259 -3.13 29.18 -5.59
C ARG A 259 -3.03 27.97 -6.52
N THR A 260 -3.27 26.79 -5.94
CA THR A 260 -3.78 25.66 -6.71
C THR A 260 -4.77 26.18 -7.74
N ALA A 261 -4.61 25.80 -9.02
CA ALA A 261 -5.66 25.98 -10.01
C ALA A 261 -6.98 25.66 -9.34
N PRO A 262 -8.06 26.44 -9.58
CA PRO A 262 -9.33 26.15 -8.95
C PRO A 262 -9.65 24.71 -9.35
N ALA A 263 -9.50 23.78 -8.40
CA ALA A 263 -10.10 22.49 -8.51
C ALA A 263 -11.54 22.79 -8.93
N ALA A 264 -12.04 22.11 -9.94
CA ALA A 264 -13.46 22.13 -10.20
C ALA A 264 -14.10 21.86 -8.86
N THR A 265 -14.65 22.92 -8.24
CA THR A 265 -15.09 22.82 -6.85
C THR A 265 -16.24 21.85 -6.87
N LEU A 266 -16.15 20.82 -6.04
CA LEU A 266 -17.27 19.93 -5.77
C LEU A 266 -18.53 20.78 -5.58
N PRO A 267 -19.71 20.29 -6.02
CA PRO A 267 -20.96 21.00 -5.86
C PRO A 267 -21.10 21.54 -4.43
N ARG A 268 -21.55 22.79 -4.27
CA ARG A 268 -21.72 23.41 -2.93
C ARG A 268 -22.78 22.69 -2.09
N ASN A 269 -23.66 21.91 -2.75
CA ASN A 269 -24.60 21.01 -2.09
C ASN A 269 -23.84 19.76 -1.60
N PRO A 270 -23.79 19.48 -0.28
CA PRO A 270 -23.09 18.33 0.27
C PRO A 270 -23.58 16.99 -0.29
N ALA A 271 -24.87 16.85 -0.60
CA ALA A 271 -25.42 15.61 -1.16
C ALA A 271 -24.94 15.39 -2.61
N ALA A 272 -24.92 16.44 -3.44
CA ALA A 272 -24.42 16.37 -4.81
C ALA A 272 -22.89 16.13 -4.84
N SER A 273 -22.16 16.70 -3.87
CA SER A 273 -20.72 16.45 -3.70
C SER A 273 -20.44 15.00 -3.31
N ALA A 274 -21.19 14.44 -2.36
CA ALA A 274 -21.03 13.05 -1.94
C ALA A 274 -21.33 12.08 -3.07
N HIS A 275 -22.38 12.34 -3.86
CA HIS A 275 -22.71 11.51 -5.03
C HIS A 275 -21.61 11.57 -6.09
N LEU A 276 -21.06 12.74 -6.40
CA LEU A 276 -19.95 12.86 -7.34
C LEU A 276 -18.68 12.15 -6.85
N GLU A 277 -18.40 12.19 -5.53
CA GLU A 277 -17.29 11.43 -4.94
C GLU A 277 -17.51 9.91 -5.09
N GLU A 278 -18.74 9.43 -4.97
CA GLU A 278 -19.12 8.03 -5.18
C GLU A 278 -18.84 7.59 -6.62
N GLU A 279 -19.32 8.33 -7.61
CA GLU A 279 -19.10 8.05 -9.04
C GLU A 279 -17.60 8.08 -9.41
N VAL A 280 -16.82 9.01 -8.87
CA VAL A 280 -15.37 9.03 -9.04
C VAL A 280 -14.72 7.80 -8.39
N GLY A 281 -15.23 7.36 -7.24
CA GLY A 281 -14.79 6.15 -6.57
C GLY A 281 -15.03 4.91 -7.44
N ASP A 282 -16.20 4.80 -8.06
CA ASP A 282 -16.59 3.67 -8.92
C ASP A 282 -15.77 3.64 -10.21
N LEU A 283 -15.50 4.80 -10.82
CA LEU A 283 -14.56 4.92 -11.95
C LEU A 283 -13.15 4.41 -11.60
N LEU A 284 -12.63 4.79 -10.44
CA LEU A 284 -11.32 4.34 -9.97
C LEU A 284 -11.33 2.83 -9.68
N PHE A 285 -12.39 2.32 -9.09
CA PHE A 285 -12.57 0.90 -8.82
C PHE A 285 -12.61 0.07 -10.11
N ALA A 286 -13.34 0.53 -11.14
CA ALA A 286 -13.35 -0.08 -12.45
C ALA A 286 -11.95 -0.05 -13.12
N ALA A 287 -11.22 1.06 -13.01
CA ALA A 287 -9.85 1.15 -13.52
C ALA A 287 -8.89 0.16 -12.83
N VAL A 288 -9.03 -0.06 -11.51
CA VAL A 288 -8.29 -1.10 -10.78
C VAL A 288 -8.62 -2.49 -11.31
N ASN A 289 -9.89 -2.76 -11.67
CA ASN A 289 -10.30 -4.02 -12.27
C ASN A 289 -9.65 -4.26 -13.63
N VAL A 290 -9.49 -3.23 -14.47
CA VAL A 290 -8.73 -3.35 -15.73
C VAL A 290 -7.31 -3.84 -15.45
N ALA A 291 -6.61 -3.19 -14.53
CA ALA A 291 -5.24 -3.58 -14.19
C ALA A 291 -5.19 -5.04 -13.69
N ARG A 292 -6.08 -5.41 -12.76
CA ARG A 292 -6.16 -6.76 -12.23
C ARG A 292 -6.43 -7.81 -13.33
N PHE A 293 -7.39 -7.55 -14.21
CA PHE A 293 -7.76 -8.47 -15.28
C PHE A 293 -6.61 -8.70 -16.27
N LEU A 294 -5.80 -7.67 -16.50
CA LEU A 294 -4.58 -7.74 -17.31
C LEU A 294 -3.36 -8.33 -16.55
N GLY A 295 -3.52 -8.72 -15.29
CA GLY A 295 -2.44 -9.25 -14.46
C GLY A 295 -1.42 -8.19 -14.01
N ALA A 296 -1.75 -6.90 -14.14
CA ALA A 296 -0.91 -5.81 -13.66
C ALA A 296 -1.27 -5.43 -12.21
N ASP A 297 -0.26 -5.12 -11.41
CA ASP A 297 -0.47 -4.49 -10.10
C ASP A 297 -0.82 -3.01 -10.31
N PRO A 298 -1.99 -2.53 -9.86
CA PRO A 298 -2.46 -1.17 -10.13
C PRO A 298 -1.63 -0.10 -9.41
N GLU A 299 -1.12 -0.37 -8.20
CA GLU A 299 -0.26 0.56 -7.46
C GLU A 299 1.07 0.76 -8.18
N ILE A 300 1.72 -0.33 -8.58
CA ILE A 300 2.97 -0.29 -9.34
C ILE A 300 2.75 0.38 -10.70
N ALA A 301 1.64 0.09 -11.38
CA ALA A 301 1.32 0.72 -12.66
C ALA A 301 1.15 2.24 -12.51
N LEU A 302 0.44 2.68 -11.47
CA LEU A 302 0.24 4.11 -11.18
C LEU A 302 1.55 4.80 -10.77
N LYS A 303 2.37 4.17 -9.95
CA LYS A 303 3.71 4.68 -9.59
C LYS A 303 4.58 4.90 -10.83
N LYS A 304 4.58 3.96 -11.78
CA LYS A 304 5.28 4.12 -13.08
C LYS A 304 4.74 5.29 -13.90
N ALA A 305 3.42 5.48 -13.92
CA ALA A 305 2.81 6.62 -14.60
C ALA A 305 3.20 7.95 -13.95
N ASN A 306 3.21 8.03 -12.61
CA ASN A 306 3.62 9.20 -11.84
C ASN A 306 5.09 9.57 -12.13
N ARG A 307 6.01 8.61 -12.11
CA ARG A 307 7.42 8.85 -12.47
C ARG A 307 7.58 9.34 -13.90
N LYS A 308 6.87 8.73 -14.83
CA LYS A 308 6.88 9.16 -16.23
C LYS A 308 6.40 10.61 -16.35
N PHE A 309 5.34 10.98 -15.66
CA PHE A 309 4.87 12.36 -15.59
C PHE A 309 5.93 13.29 -15.02
N GLN A 310 6.49 12.96 -13.86
CA GLN A 310 7.54 13.75 -13.20
C GLN A 310 8.77 13.94 -14.08
N THR A 311 9.25 12.88 -14.72
CA THR A 311 10.42 12.95 -15.63
C THR A 311 10.17 13.87 -16.82
N ARG A 312 8.96 13.79 -17.41
CA ARG A 312 8.57 14.66 -18.53
C ARG A 312 8.44 16.10 -18.09
N PHE A 313 7.85 16.33 -16.92
CA PHE A 313 7.69 17.68 -16.39
C PHE A 313 9.04 18.33 -16.06
N GLN A 314 9.96 17.63 -15.43
CA GLN A 314 11.34 18.08 -15.20
C GLN A 314 12.09 18.40 -16.51
N TRP A 315 11.84 17.61 -17.55
CA TRP A 315 12.39 17.92 -18.88
C TRP A 315 11.82 19.23 -19.43
N MET A 316 10.51 19.49 -19.30
CA MET A 316 9.90 20.74 -19.71
C MET A 316 10.49 21.94 -18.94
N GLU A 317 10.68 21.81 -17.63
CA GLU A 317 11.34 22.85 -16.80
C GLU A 317 12.75 23.14 -17.30
N SER A 318 13.53 22.09 -17.61
CA SER A 318 14.87 22.23 -18.14
C SER A 318 14.89 22.87 -19.52
N ALA A 319 13.97 22.51 -20.40
CA ALA A 319 13.84 23.08 -21.75
C ALA A 319 13.43 24.57 -21.68
N ALA A 320 12.47 24.93 -20.83
CA ALA A 320 12.08 26.31 -20.61
C ALA A 320 13.25 27.16 -20.06
N ALA A 321 14.01 26.61 -19.11
CA ALA A 321 15.19 27.27 -18.56
C ALA A 321 16.29 27.49 -19.61
N ALA A 322 16.47 26.56 -20.55
CA ALA A 322 17.41 26.73 -21.69
C ALA A 322 16.98 27.84 -22.64
N GLU A 323 15.70 28.16 -22.72
CA GLU A 323 15.13 29.28 -23.45
C GLU A 323 15.15 30.60 -22.65
N GLY A 324 15.66 30.59 -21.41
CA GLY A 324 15.74 31.76 -20.53
C GLY A 324 14.43 32.07 -19.79
N HIS A 325 13.48 31.14 -19.75
CA HIS A 325 12.17 31.28 -19.13
C HIS A 325 11.96 30.30 -17.99
N ARG A 326 11.09 30.64 -17.06
CA ARG A 326 10.51 29.67 -16.12
C ARG A 326 9.30 29.01 -16.77
N LEU A 327 9.12 27.70 -16.60
CA LEU A 327 7.98 26.99 -17.18
C LEU A 327 6.64 27.64 -16.83
N ALA A 328 6.48 28.10 -15.59
CA ALA A 328 5.27 28.79 -15.11
C ALA A 328 4.99 30.15 -15.80
N GLU A 329 5.94 30.72 -16.52
CA GLU A 329 5.82 31.99 -17.24
C GLU A 329 5.42 31.78 -18.71
N LEU A 330 5.51 30.52 -19.19
CA LEU A 330 5.15 30.21 -20.56
C LEU A 330 3.64 30.14 -20.76
N PRO A 331 3.14 30.57 -21.93
CA PRO A 331 1.73 30.39 -22.25
C PRO A 331 1.41 28.90 -22.43
N ARG A 332 0.17 28.51 -22.10
CA ARG A 332 -0.29 27.11 -22.16
C ARG A 332 0.02 26.39 -23.47
N PRO A 333 -0.18 26.98 -24.68
CA PRO A 333 0.19 26.30 -25.91
C PRO A 333 1.66 25.90 -25.97
N ARG A 334 2.58 26.75 -25.46
CA ARG A 334 4.02 26.43 -25.42
C ARG A 334 4.31 25.31 -24.42
N MET A 335 3.63 25.29 -23.28
CA MET A 335 3.74 24.17 -22.33
C MET A 335 3.28 22.85 -22.97
N GLU A 336 2.19 22.86 -23.74
CA GLU A 336 1.68 21.68 -24.46
C GLU A 336 2.66 21.20 -25.53
N GLU A 337 3.29 22.11 -26.29
CA GLU A 337 4.36 21.77 -27.24
C GLU A 337 5.55 21.11 -26.53
N LEU A 338 6.02 21.67 -25.40
CA LEU A 338 7.11 21.09 -24.61
C LEU A 338 6.72 19.71 -24.05
N TRP A 339 5.46 19.55 -23.64
CA TRP A 339 4.94 18.26 -23.18
C TRP A 339 4.99 17.20 -24.29
N ASP A 340 4.59 17.54 -25.51
CA ASP A 340 4.64 16.63 -26.65
C ASP A 340 6.07 16.30 -27.08
N LEU A 341 6.96 17.29 -27.05
CA LEU A 341 8.39 17.07 -27.27
C LEU A 341 8.98 16.12 -26.22
N SER A 342 8.61 16.26 -24.94
CA SER A 342 9.08 15.38 -23.87
C SER A 342 8.73 13.90 -24.12
N LYS A 343 7.58 13.62 -24.73
CA LYS A 343 7.17 12.24 -25.10
C LYS A 343 8.11 11.63 -26.15
N SER A 344 8.58 12.42 -27.09
CA SER A 344 9.48 11.95 -28.14
C SER A 344 10.91 11.66 -27.66
N GLN A 345 11.33 12.26 -26.54
CA GLN A 345 12.66 12.04 -25.95
C GLN A 345 12.77 10.74 -25.12
N GLU A 346 11.66 10.13 -24.75
CA GLU A 346 11.62 8.94 -23.89
C GLU A 346 12.31 7.70 -24.50
N PRO A 347 12.17 7.40 -25.82
CA PRO A 347 12.87 6.28 -26.46
C PRO A 347 14.39 6.44 -26.46
N ALA A 348 14.88 7.65 -26.67
CA ALA A 348 16.31 7.95 -26.71
C ALA A 348 16.97 7.78 -25.33
N ARG A 349 16.30 8.18 -24.26
CA ARG A 349 16.76 7.99 -22.86
C ARG A 349 16.79 6.52 -22.46
N LYS A 350 15.78 5.73 -22.82
CA LYS A 350 15.78 4.28 -22.57
C LYS A 350 16.92 3.57 -23.27
N ALA A 351 17.26 3.98 -24.48
CA ALA A 351 18.39 3.44 -25.24
C ALA A 351 19.76 3.88 -24.67
N ALA A 352 19.87 5.07 -24.08
CA ALA A 352 21.08 5.56 -23.44
C ALA A 352 21.36 4.88 -22.09
N ASN A 353 20.31 4.57 -21.30
CA ASN A 353 20.44 3.90 -20.01
C ASN A 353 20.58 2.36 -20.12
N ALA A 354 20.42 1.80 -21.32
CA ALA A 354 20.60 0.36 -21.60
C ALA A 354 22.02 -0.01 -22.07
N LYS A 355 22.92 0.97 -22.19
CA LYS A 355 24.34 0.81 -22.48
C LYS A 355 25.17 1.05 -21.23
#